data_74402539423c285925318ae68431db85
#
_entry.id   74402539423c285925318ae68431db85
#
_cell.length_a   1.000
_cell.length_b   1.000
_cell.length_c   1.000
_cell.angle_alpha   90.00
_cell.angle_beta   90.00
_cell.angle_gamma   90.00
#
_symmetry.space_group_name_H-M   'P 1'
#
loop_
_entity.id
_entity.type
_entity.pdbx_description
1 polymer ?
#
loop_
_entity_poly.entity_id
_entity_poly.type
_entity_poly.pdbx_seq_one_letter_code
_entity_poly.pdbx_strand_id
1 'polypeptide(L)'
;LIADHSEYIRLLSEVEAVPGVKKVFIRSGIRFDYMLCDKSDAFFRKLVRDHVSGQLKVAPEHCSSRVLATMGKPDVSVYDRFREKYAALNAEYGLNQYLVPYLMSSHPGSTMDDAALLAAYTKRIGLAPEQVQDFYPTPGTASTVMYYTGLDPFTGKAVYTATNYREKQLQRALLQWRKPENRRMIYEAMHYCTEEGQRYLQELLAGRPPKKQESRPDPQKKKENPADRQENPSKNPPARPNKPNPRPAAQKKSAAKEKPDHHRGSMHVHKYSSKKR
;
A
#
# COMPACT_ATOMS: atom_id res chain seq x y z
N LEU A 1 12.49 -14.52 -20.45
CA LEU A 1 11.52 -15.21 -19.60
C LEU A 1 10.27 -15.50 -20.42
N ILE A 2 9.82 -16.75 -20.45
CA ILE A 2 8.51 -17.14 -20.99
C ILE A 2 7.62 -17.42 -19.79
N ALA A 3 6.55 -16.63 -19.65
CA ALA A 3 5.54 -16.86 -18.63
C ALA A 3 4.35 -17.59 -19.28
N ASP A 4 3.78 -18.53 -18.57
CA ASP A 4 2.56 -19.25 -18.95
C ASP A 4 1.67 -19.36 -17.71
N HIS A 5 0.46 -18.83 -17.81
CA HIS A 5 -0.53 -18.85 -16.73
C HIS A 5 -1.67 -19.83 -16.99
N SER A 6 -1.53 -20.76 -17.94
CA SER A 6 -2.58 -21.73 -18.30
C SER A 6 -3.02 -22.57 -17.09
N GLU A 7 -2.05 -23.06 -16.29
CA GLU A 7 -2.34 -23.80 -15.07
C GLU A 7 -3.05 -22.97 -14.02
N TYR A 8 -2.72 -21.67 -13.92
CA TYR A 8 -3.42 -20.79 -12.99
C TYR A 8 -4.87 -20.53 -13.42
N ILE A 9 -5.09 -20.35 -14.74
CA ILE A 9 -6.46 -20.27 -15.31
C ILE A 9 -7.25 -21.54 -15.01
N ARG A 10 -6.63 -22.73 -15.21
CA ARG A 10 -7.25 -24.03 -14.92
C ARG A 10 -7.65 -24.14 -13.46
N LEU A 11 -6.74 -23.84 -12.54
CA LEU A 11 -7.00 -23.86 -11.10
C LEU A 11 -8.18 -22.93 -10.72
N LEU A 12 -8.20 -21.70 -11.22
CA LEU A 12 -9.29 -20.77 -10.96
C LEU A 12 -10.63 -21.29 -11.45
N SER A 13 -10.64 -21.90 -12.65
CA SER A 13 -11.85 -22.48 -13.24
C SER A 13 -12.35 -23.71 -12.45
N GLU A 14 -11.44 -24.56 -11.96
CA GLU A 14 -11.80 -25.69 -11.08
C GLU A 14 -12.40 -25.20 -9.74
N VAL A 15 -11.83 -24.16 -9.15
CA VAL A 15 -12.38 -23.56 -7.91
C VAL A 15 -13.75 -22.93 -8.16
N GLU A 16 -13.95 -22.26 -9.31
CA GLU A 16 -15.25 -21.71 -9.70
C GLU A 16 -16.32 -22.78 -9.88
N ALA A 17 -15.93 -23.99 -10.33
CA ALA A 17 -16.84 -25.13 -10.56
C ALA A 17 -17.27 -25.85 -9.26
N VAL A 18 -16.66 -25.55 -8.11
CA VAL A 18 -17.03 -26.19 -6.83
C VAL A 18 -18.46 -25.81 -6.44
N PRO A 19 -19.33 -26.79 -6.13
CA PRO A 19 -20.70 -26.50 -5.73
C PRO A 19 -20.80 -25.53 -4.55
N GLY A 20 -21.61 -24.48 -4.69
CA GLY A 20 -21.80 -23.44 -3.67
C GLY A 20 -20.84 -22.25 -3.78
N VAL A 21 -19.76 -22.34 -4.57
CA VAL A 21 -18.89 -21.19 -4.86
C VAL A 21 -19.60 -20.25 -5.82
N LYS A 22 -19.78 -18.99 -5.39
CA LYS A 22 -20.44 -17.98 -6.22
C LYS A 22 -19.42 -17.09 -6.95
N LYS A 23 -18.29 -16.78 -6.31
CA LYS A 23 -17.21 -15.96 -6.88
C LYS A 23 -15.88 -16.32 -6.24
N VAL A 24 -14.82 -16.23 -7.03
CA VAL A 24 -13.43 -16.45 -6.61
C VAL A 24 -12.66 -15.15 -6.81
N PHE A 25 -12.10 -14.59 -5.75
CA PHE A 25 -11.33 -13.36 -5.82
C PHE A 25 -9.88 -13.58 -5.41
N ILE A 26 -8.95 -13.05 -6.21
CA ILE A 26 -7.53 -13.01 -5.88
C ILE A 26 -7.28 -11.79 -4.98
N ARG A 27 -6.89 -12.03 -3.72
CA ARG A 27 -6.61 -10.98 -2.72
C ARG A 27 -5.14 -10.72 -2.50
N SER A 28 -4.27 -11.63 -2.89
CA SER A 28 -2.82 -11.49 -2.84
C SER A 28 -2.32 -10.53 -3.91
N GLY A 29 -1.09 -10.02 -3.75
CA GLY A 29 -0.40 -9.28 -4.81
C GLY A 29 -0.11 -10.17 -6.03
N ILE A 30 -0.16 -9.57 -7.21
CA ILE A 30 0.13 -10.23 -8.49
C ILE A 30 1.49 -9.75 -9.02
N ARG A 31 2.26 -10.70 -9.59
CA ARG A 31 3.48 -10.41 -10.36
C ARG A 31 3.09 -9.87 -11.73
N PHE A 32 2.83 -8.56 -11.77
CA PHE A 32 2.38 -7.84 -12.96
C PHE A 32 3.38 -7.94 -14.13
N ASP A 33 4.67 -8.02 -13.83
CA ASP A 33 5.74 -8.19 -14.78
C ASP A 33 5.66 -9.53 -15.51
N TYR A 34 5.38 -10.63 -14.81
CA TYR A 34 5.20 -11.95 -15.42
C TYR A 34 3.93 -12.02 -16.27
N MET A 35 2.86 -11.34 -15.86
CA MET A 35 1.65 -11.25 -16.67
C MET A 35 1.90 -10.59 -18.03
N LEU A 36 2.79 -9.60 -18.10
CA LEU A 36 3.16 -8.94 -19.34
C LEU A 36 4.14 -9.77 -20.20
N CYS A 37 4.80 -10.77 -19.61
CA CYS A 37 5.65 -11.73 -20.32
C CYS A 37 4.87 -12.91 -20.88
N ASP A 38 3.61 -13.09 -20.50
CA ASP A 38 2.74 -14.11 -21.08
C ASP A 38 2.35 -13.72 -22.51
N LYS A 39 2.53 -14.64 -23.44
CA LYS A 39 2.13 -14.44 -24.85
C LYS A 39 0.62 -14.38 -25.03
N SER A 40 -0.10 -15.01 -24.10
CA SER A 40 -1.56 -15.01 -24.06
C SER A 40 -2.08 -13.93 -23.11
N ASP A 41 -3.02 -13.14 -23.56
CA ASP A 41 -3.75 -12.20 -22.68
C ASP A 41 -4.85 -12.89 -21.86
N ALA A 42 -5.03 -14.20 -22.00
CA ALA A 42 -6.15 -14.94 -21.40
C ALA A 42 -6.21 -14.79 -19.88
N PHE A 43 -5.08 -14.94 -19.19
CA PHE A 43 -5.03 -14.79 -17.75
C PHE A 43 -5.32 -13.34 -17.31
N PHE A 44 -4.73 -12.36 -17.97
CA PHE A 44 -4.96 -10.95 -17.64
C PHE A 44 -6.43 -10.57 -17.81
N ARG A 45 -7.05 -10.97 -18.92
CA ARG A 45 -8.46 -10.75 -19.20
C ARG A 45 -9.36 -11.44 -18.17
N LYS A 46 -9.10 -12.74 -17.88
CA LYS A 46 -9.86 -13.49 -16.87
C LYS A 46 -9.72 -12.86 -15.47
N LEU A 47 -8.50 -12.49 -15.06
CA LEU A 47 -8.23 -11.85 -13.79
C LEU A 47 -9.08 -10.57 -13.63
N VAL A 48 -8.99 -9.65 -14.59
CA VAL A 48 -9.68 -8.34 -14.51
C VAL A 48 -11.19 -8.53 -14.52
N ARG A 49 -11.72 -9.38 -15.39
CA ARG A 49 -13.15 -9.57 -15.55
C ARG A 49 -13.79 -10.28 -14.35
N ASP A 50 -13.15 -11.34 -13.83
CA ASP A 50 -13.80 -12.31 -12.94
C ASP A 50 -13.25 -12.30 -11.50
N HIS A 51 -11.95 -11.98 -11.31
CA HIS A 51 -11.25 -12.29 -10.07
C HIS A 51 -10.77 -11.08 -9.26
N VAL A 52 -11.07 -9.86 -9.68
CA VAL A 52 -10.78 -8.63 -8.93
C VAL A 52 -12.06 -8.10 -8.28
N SER A 53 -12.05 -7.99 -6.95
CA SER A 53 -13.21 -7.52 -6.16
C SER A 53 -13.29 -5.99 -6.03
N GLY A 54 -12.76 -5.24 -7.01
CA GLY A 54 -12.70 -3.76 -7.03
C GLY A 54 -11.30 -3.19 -6.80
N GLN A 55 -10.37 -3.94 -6.18
CA GLN A 55 -9.00 -3.50 -5.97
C GLN A 55 -8.01 -4.63 -6.28
N LEU A 56 -6.99 -4.31 -7.08
CA LEU A 56 -5.86 -5.21 -7.35
C LEU A 56 -4.59 -4.65 -6.72
N LYS A 57 -3.95 -5.44 -5.86
CA LYS A 57 -2.69 -5.10 -5.22
C LYS A 57 -1.52 -5.48 -6.10
N VAL A 58 -0.59 -4.56 -6.30
CA VAL A 58 0.64 -4.77 -7.07
C VAL A 58 1.81 -4.11 -6.36
N ALA A 59 3.02 -4.60 -6.57
CA ALA A 59 4.21 -4.16 -5.86
C ALA A 59 5.27 -3.61 -6.82
N PRO A 60 5.10 -2.41 -7.41
CA PRO A 60 6.14 -1.74 -8.18
C PRO A 60 7.31 -1.29 -7.30
N GLU A 61 7.07 -1.00 -6.04
CA GLU A 61 7.97 -0.60 -4.95
C GLU A 61 8.61 0.77 -5.15
N HIS A 62 9.12 1.09 -6.33
CA HIS A 62 9.83 2.34 -6.64
C HIS A 62 9.66 2.72 -8.12
N CYS A 63 10.14 3.91 -8.52
CA CYS A 63 10.19 4.34 -9.93
C CYS A 63 11.61 4.64 -10.44
N SER A 64 12.60 4.76 -9.56
CA SER A 64 13.99 4.92 -9.98
C SER A 64 14.53 3.60 -10.50
N SER A 65 15.01 3.56 -11.75
CA SER A 65 15.59 2.37 -12.38
C SER A 65 16.77 1.82 -11.58
N ARG A 66 17.59 2.70 -10.98
CA ARG A 66 18.70 2.33 -10.12
C ARG A 66 18.25 1.61 -8.86
N VAL A 67 17.23 2.13 -8.18
CA VAL A 67 16.68 1.51 -6.97
C VAL A 67 15.99 0.20 -7.30
N LEU A 68 15.22 0.15 -8.39
CA LEU A 68 14.57 -1.07 -8.86
C LEU A 68 15.58 -2.16 -9.22
N ALA A 69 16.69 -1.80 -9.87
CA ALA A 69 17.78 -2.75 -10.15
C ALA A 69 18.38 -3.32 -8.86
N THR A 70 18.59 -2.48 -7.83
CA THR A 70 19.05 -2.91 -6.50
C THR A 70 18.06 -3.85 -5.81
N MET A 71 16.76 -3.66 -6.05
CA MET A 71 15.69 -4.56 -5.56
C MET A 71 15.57 -5.86 -6.36
N GLY A 72 16.25 -5.98 -7.52
CA GLY A 72 16.04 -7.08 -8.47
C GLY A 72 14.67 -7.03 -9.14
N LYS A 73 14.11 -5.83 -9.30
CA LYS A 73 12.80 -5.61 -9.92
C LYS A 73 12.94 -5.03 -11.34
N PRO A 74 11.92 -5.24 -12.20
CA PRO A 74 11.90 -4.64 -13.52
C PRO A 74 11.79 -3.11 -13.44
N ASP A 75 12.21 -2.45 -14.51
CA ASP A 75 12.08 -1.00 -14.68
C ASP A 75 10.62 -0.53 -14.56
N VAL A 76 10.42 0.71 -14.12
CA VAL A 76 9.08 1.30 -13.89
C VAL A 76 8.23 1.32 -15.16
N SER A 77 8.81 1.37 -16.34
CA SER A 77 8.11 1.30 -17.62
C SER A 77 7.28 0.03 -17.79
N VAL A 78 7.71 -1.07 -17.16
CA VAL A 78 6.90 -2.32 -17.12
C VAL A 78 5.63 -2.11 -16.31
N TYR A 79 5.72 -1.41 -15.19
CA TYR A 79 4.54 -1.08 -14.38
C TYR A 79 3.60 -0.09 -15.10
N ASP A 80 4.16 0.89 -15.81
CA ASP A 80 3.34 1.84 -16.57
C ASP A 80 2.55 1.14 -17.68
N ARG A 81 3.19 0.25 -18.45
CA ARG A 81 2.49 -0.59 -19.45
C ARG A 81 1.41 -1.47 -18.83
N PHE A 82 1.68 -2.02 -17.63
CA PHE A 82 0.67 -2.81 -16.91
C PHE A 82 -0.53 -1.94 -16.52
N ARG A 83 -0.30 -0.73 -16.00
CA ARG A 83 -1.37 0.21 -15.63
C ARG A 83 -2.26 0.57 -16.83
N GLU A 84 -1.64 0.89 -17.97
CA GLU A 84 -2.35 1.23 -19.21
C GLU A 84 -3.24 0.07 -19.66
N LYS A 85 -2.68 -1.14 -19.71
CA LYS A 85 -3.44 -2.34 -20.09
C LYS A 85 -4.55 -2.67 -19.11
N TYR A 86 -4.31 -2.52 -17.81
CA TYR A 86 -5.33 -2.71 -16.77
C TYR A 86 -6.48 -1.71 -16.94
N ALA A 87 -6.18 -0.44 -17.18
CA ALA A 87 -7.18 0.60 -17.41
C ALA A 87 -7.99 0.33 -18.71
N ALA A 88 -7.32 -0.10 -19.78
CA ALA A 88 -7.98 -0.45 -21.03
C ALA A 88 -8.98 -1.62 -20.85
N LEU A 89 -8.58 -2.68 -20.13
CA LEU A 89 -9.48 -3.81 -19.84
C LEU A 89 -10.65 -3.42 -18.93
N ASN A 90 -10.42 -2.55 -17.94
CA ASN A 90 -11.53 -2.02 -17.14
C ASN A 90 -12.54 -1.25 -17.97
N ALA A 91 -12.07 -0.42 -18.91
CA ALA A 91 -12.94 0.30 -19.84
C ALA A 91 -13.67 -0.65 -20.79
N GLU A 92 -12.98 -1.66 -21.35
CA GLU A 92 -13.55 -2.67 -22.22
C GLU A 92 -14.70 -3.44 -21.54
N TYR A 93 -14.54 -3.79 -20.26
CA TYR A 93 -15.54 -4.56 -19.50
C TYR A 93 -16.53 -3.69 -18.71
N GLY A 94 -16.44 -2.36 -18.81
CA GLY A 94 -17.31 -1.44 -18.05
C GLY A 94 -17.13 -1.56 -16.53
N LEU A 95 -15.91 -1.89 -16.06
CA LEU A 95 -15.60 -2.11 -14.66
C LEU A 95 -15.03 -0.84 -14.02
N ASN A 96 -15.24 -0.70 -12.72
CA ASN A 96 -14.67 0.36 -11.89
C ASN A 96 -13.75 -0.23 -10.82
N GLN A 97 -12.56 -0.67 -11.26
CA GLN A 97 -11.57 -1.28 -10.39
C GLN A 97 -10.32 -0.40 -10.29
N TYR A 98 -9.60 -0.50 -9.17
CA TYR A 98 -8.45 0.33 -8.86
C TYR A 98 -7.21 -0.51 -8.62
N LEU A 99 -6.05 0.00 -9.07
CA LEU A 99 -4.75 -0.52 -8.64
C LEU A 99 -4.38 0.06 -7.29
N VAL A 100 -3.86 -0.79 -6.40
CA VAL A 100 -3.29 -0.41 -5.12
C VAL A 100 -1.80 -0.74 -5.17
N PRO A 101 -0.95 0.19 -5.63
CA PRO A 101 0.48 -0.04 -5.68
C PRO A 101 1.09 0.06 -4.29
N TYR A 102 1.89 -0.94 -3.92
CA TYR A 102 2.78 -0.87 -2.79
C TYR A 102 4.06 -0.16 -3.19
N LEU A 103 4.43 0.87 -2.44
CA LEU A 103 5.64 1.65 -2.60
C LEU A 103 6.42 1.61 -1.30
N MET A 104 7.74 1.58 -1.43
CA MET A 104 8.66 1.46 -0.30
C MET A 104 9.60 2.66 -0.25
N SER A 105 9.75 3.26 0.94
CA SER A 105 10.75 4.28 1.19
C SER A 105 12.01 3.67 1.82
N SER A 106 13.13 4.34 1.63
CA SER A 106 14.41 4.05 2.32
C SER A 106 14.99 2.64 2.06
N HIS A 107 14.66 2.02 0.91
CA HIS A 107 15.34 0.80 0.48
C HIS A 107 16.82 1.09 0.21
N PRO A 108 17.75 0.14 0.48
CA PRO A 108 19.13 0.27 0.03
C PRO A 108 19.23 0.68 -1.44
N GLY A 109 20.05 1.67 -1.76
CA GLY A 109 20.13 2.32 -3.05
C GLY A 109 19.26 3.56 -3.23
N SER A 110 18.28 3.80 -2.36
CA SER A 110 17.40 4.98 -2.44
C SER A 110 18.02 6.18 -1.72
N THR A 111 18.48 7.17 -2.49
CA THR A 111 18.92 8.48 -2.00
C THR A 111 17.72 9.42 -1.82
N MET A 112 17.98 10.64 -1.30
CA MET A 112 16.93 11.66 -1.20
C MET A 112 16.40 12.09 -2.58
N ASP A 113 17.27 12.12 -3.61
CA ASP A 113 16.86 12.42 -4.98
C ASP A 113 15.93 11.35 -5.55
N ASP A 114 16.21 10.06 -5.28
CA ASP A 114 15.32 8.97 -5.70
C ASP A 114 13.96 9.05 -5.00
N ALA A 115 13.94 9.43 -3.73
CA ALA A 115 12.69 9.65 -2.99
C ALA A 115 11.92 10.85 -3.54
N ALA A 116 12.61 11.93 -3.94
CA ALA A 116 12.01 13.09 -4.59
C ALA A 116 11.43 12.73 -5.96
N LEU A 117 12.17 11.97 -6.77
CA LEU A 117 11.70 11.42 -8.04
C LEU A 117 10.44 10.56 -7.86
N LEU A 118 10.43 9.68 -6.85
CA LEU A 118 9.28 8.82 -6.56
C LEU A 118 8.05 9.65 -6.15
N ALA A 119 8.23 10.68 -5.33
CA ALA A 119 7.14 11.60 -4.97
C ALA A 119 6.56 12.33 -6.18
N ALA A 120 7.41 12.88 -7.05
CA ALA A 120 6.99 13.52 -8.30
C ALA A 120 6.29 12.53 -9.24
N TYR A 121 6.80 11.30 -9.37
CA TYR A 121 6.17 10.23 -10.13
C TYR A 121 4.76 9.91 -9.60
N THR A 122 4.60 9.72 -8.30
CA THR A 122 3.28 9.43 -7.72
C THR A 122 2.28 10.56 -7.98
N LYS A 123 2.71 11.82 -7.92
CA LYS A 123 1.88 12.98 -8.28
C LYS A 123 1.46 12.93 -9.76
N ARG A 124 2.41 12.66 -10.68
CA ARG A 124 2.13 12.59 -12.12
C ARG A 124 1.09 11.53 -12.47
N ILE A 125 1.15 10.37 -11.81
CA ILE A 125 0.19 9.29 -12.05
C ILE A 125 -1.11 9.42 -11.23
N GLY A 126 -1.29 10.53 -10.50
CA GLY A 126 -2.49 10.79 -9.70
C GLY A 126 -2.61 9.96 -8.43
N LEU A 127 -1.52 9.32 -7.99
CA LEU A 127 -1.46 8.49 -6.79
C LEU A 127 -1.04 9.33 -5.58
N ALA A 128 -1.75 9.16 -4.47
CA ALA A 128 -1.35 9.74 -3.18
C ALA A 128 -1.40 8.65 -2.12
N PRO A 129 -0.29 7.96 -1.84
CA PRO A 129 -0.26 6.88 -0.87
C PRO A 129 -0.63 7.38 0.54
N GLU A 130 -1.63 6.76 1.15
CA GLU A 130 -1.99 7.04 2.56
C GLU A 130 -1.10 6.24 3.50
N GLN A 131 -0.81 5.00 3.13
CA GLN A 131 0.07 4.10 3.87
C GLN A 131 1.34 3.87 3.06
N VAL A 132 2.48 4.04 3.70
CA VAL A 132 3.81 3.85 3.12
C VAL A 132 4.60 2.96 4.07
N GLN A 133 5.28 1.98 3.49
CA GLN A 133 6.19 1.11 4.22
C GLN A 133 7.62 1.61 4.06
N ASP A 134 8.32 1.83 5.17
CA ASP A 134 9.78 1.97 5.14
C ASP A 134 10.41 0.60 4.94
N PHE A 135 11.57 0.57 4.32
CA PHE A 135 12.35 -0.65 4.25
C PHE A 135 12.60 -1.20 5.66
N TYR A 136 12.25 -2.45 5.85
CA TYR A 136 12.51 -3.21 7.07
C TYR A 136 13.41 -4.41 6.74
N PRO A 137 14.60 -4.52 7.35
CA PRO A 137 15.53 -5.61 7.11
C PRO A 137 14.90 -6.96 7.45
N THR A 138 14.67 -7.80 6.45
CA THR A 138 14.14 -9.16 6.63
C THR A 138 15.28 -10.15 6.51
N PRO A 139 15.51 -11.04 7.50
CA PRO A 139 16.58 -12.03 7.45
C PRO A 139 16.57 -12.87 6.18
N GLY A 140 17.76 -13.19 5.64
CA GLY A 140 17.91 -14.02 4.46
C GLY A 140 17.71 -13.30 3.12
N THR A 141 17.58 -11.95 3.09
CA THR A 141 17.43 -11.18 1.85
C THR A 141 18.71 -10.42 1.49
N ALA A 142 18.97 -10.29 0.18
CA ALA A 142 20.06 -9.46 -0.34
C ALA A 142 19.98 -8.01 0.15
N SER A 143 18.78 -7.44 0.18
CA SER A 143 18.55 -6.07 0.67
C SER A 143 18.94 -5.90 2.13
N THR A 144 18.78 -6.92 2.96
CA THR A 144 19.24 -6.89 4.37
C THR A 144 20.76 -6.91 4.45
N VAL A 145 21.44 -7.67 3.59
CA VAL A 145 22.91 -7.63 3.50
C VAL A 145 23.36 -6.23 3.11
N MET A 146 22.79 -5.65 2.06
CA MET A 146 23.09 -4.27 1.62
C MET A 146 22.86 -3.26 2.75
N TYR A 147 21.77 -3.41 3.51
CA TYR A 147 21.44 -2.49 4.59
C TYR A 147 22.49 -2.44 5.69
N TYR A 148 23.00 -3.61 6.11
CA TYR A 148 23.97 -3.69 7.20
C TYR A 148 25.42 -3.55 6.77
N THR A 149 25.76 -3.92 5.53
CA THR A 149 27.14 -3.88 5.03
C THR A 149 27.46 -2.67 4.18
N GLY A 150 26.44 -2.03 3.59
CA GLY A 150 26.62 -1.00 2.55
C GLY A 150 27.16 -1.56 1.25
N LEU A 151 27.12 -2.88 1.05
CA LEU A 151 27.65 -3.55 -0.16
C LEU A 151 26.59 -4.42 -0.82
N ASP A 152 26.56 -4.41 -2.13
CA ASP A 152 25.77 -5.36 -2.92
C ASP A 152 26.42 -6.75 -2.84
N PRO A 153 25.72 -7.76 -2.31
CA PRO A 153 26.29 -9.09 -2.13
C PRO A 153 26.61 -9.84 -3.42
N PHE A 154 26.08 -9.39 -4.55
CA PHE A 154 26.31 -10.03 -5.86
C PHE A 154 27.48 -9.42 -6.62
N THR A 155 27.73 -8.13 -6.42
CA THR A 155 28.74 -7.39 -7.20
C THR A 155 29.88 -6.86 -6.33
N GLY A 156 29.74 -6.85 -5.02
CA GLY A 156 30.70 -6.25 -4.08
C GLY A 156 30.78 -4.71 -4.14
N LYS A 157 29.91 -4.07 -4.94
CA LYS A 157 29.91 -2.61 -5.06
C LYS A 157 29.21 -1.95 -3.88
N ALA A 158 29.69 -0.73 -3.54
CA ALA A 158 29.05 0.07 -2.50
C ALA A 158 27.62 0.45 -2.89
N VAL A 159 26.71 0.31 -1.92
CA VAL A 159 25.29 0.67 -2.03
C VAL A 159 24.96 1.69 -0.95
N TYR A 160 24.44 2.84 -1.36
CA TYR A 160 23.94 3.83 -0.44
C TYR A 160 22.82 3.25 0.43
N THR A 161 22.83 3.58 1.72
CA THR A 161 21.79 3.12 2.63
C THR A 161 21.41 4.24 3.61
N ALA A 162 20.15 4.62 3.62
CA ALA A 162 19.61 5.56 4.59
C ALA A 162 19.53 4.89 5.98
N THR A 163 20.54 5.10 6.82
CA THR A 163 20.58 4.59 8.19
C THR A 163 20.08 5.61 9.21
N ASN A 164 20.18 6.90 8.88
CA ASN A 164 19.74 7.98 9.77
C ASN A 164 18.21 8.01 9.86
N TYR A 165 17.70 8.04 11.09
CA TYR A 165 16.25 8.06 11.36
C TYR A 165 15.54 9.28 10.72
N ARG A 166 16.19 10.46 10.77
CA ARG A 166 15.62 11.68 10.18
C ARG A 166 15.49 11.58 8.68
N GLU A 167 16.49 11.03 8.01
CA GLU A 167 16.45 10.82 6.57
C GLU A 167 15.32 9.87 6.17
N LYS A 168 15.15 8.76 6.90
CA LYS A 168 14.01 7.85 6.66
C LYS A 168 12.67 8.55 6.83
N GLN A 169 12.52 9.40 7.85
CA GLN A 169 11.31 10.20 8.02
C GLN A 169 11.06 11.14 6.83
N LEU A 170 12.11 11.78 6.31
CA LEU A 170 11.99 12.67 5.16
C LEU A 170 11.58 11.90 3.91
N GLN A 171 12.25 10.79 3.59
CA GLN A 171 11.88 9.95 2.45
C GLN A 171 10.43 9.45 2.54
N ARG A 172 9.96 9.04 3.72
CA ARG A 172 8.56 8.67 3.94
C ARG A 172 7.60 9.85 3.75
N ALA A 173 7.97 11.02 4.28
CA ALA A 173 7.15 12.22 4.15
C ALA A 173 6.99 12.64 2.68
N LEU A 174 8.01 12.45 1.84
CA LEU A 174 7.95 12.70 0.40
C LEU A 174 6.91 11.79 -0.28
N LEU A 175 6.82 10.50 0.07
CA LEU A 175 5.78 9.63 -0.44
C LEU A 175 4.37 10.02 0.03
N GLN A 176 4.24 10.56 1.23
CA GLN A 176 2.98 11.05 1.79
C GLN A 176 2.80 12.56 1.59
N TRP A 177 3.23 13.07 0.45
CA TRP A 177 3.29 14.51 0.14
C TRP A 177 1.97 15.26 0.25
N ARG A 178 0.83 14.58 0.15
CA ARG A 178 -0.49 15.20 0.29
C ARG A 178 -0.86 15.56 1.72
N LYS A 179 -0.21 14.95 2.71
CA LYS A 179 -0.49 15.24 4.12
C LYS A 179 0.04 16.64 4.47
N PRO A 180 -0.83 17.55 4.96
CA PRO A 180 -0.40 18.91 5.28
C PRO A 180 0.74 18.96 6.29
N GLU A 181 0.77 18.06 7.25
CA GLU A 181 1.81 17.93 8.26
C GLU A 181 3.19 17.62 7.67
N ASN A 182 3.26 17.00 6.51
CA ASN A 182 4.51 16.66 5.84
C ASN A 182 5.13 17.82 5.07
N ARG A 183 4.39 18.94 4.88
CA ARG A 183 4.85 20.06 4.05
C ARG A 183 6.19 20.62 4.51
N ARG A 184 6.39 20.77 5.82
CA ARG A 184 7.66 21.24 6.40
C ARG A 184 8.80 20.28 6.10
N MET A 185 8.56 18.98 6.19
CA MET A 185 9.55 17.94 5.91
C MET A 185 9.92 17.91 4.42
N ILE A 186 8.99 18.22 3.51
CA ILE A 186 9.29 18.32 2.07
C ILE A 186 10.26 19.47 1.81
N TYR A 187 10.08 20.63 2.43
CA TYR A 187 11.04 21.75 2.33
C TYR A 187 12.40 21.40 2.95
N GLU A 188 12.41 20.70 4.07
CA GLU A 188 13.64 20.23 4.69
C GLU A 188 14.39 19.23 3.79
N ALA A 189 13.68 18.31 3.14
CA ALA A 189 14.26 17.33 2.23
C ALA A 189 15.00 17.99 1.04
N MET A 190 14.59 19.20 0.62
CA MET A 190 15.30 19.93 -0.43
C MET A 190 16.76 20.21 -0.10
N HIS A 191 17.12 20.39 1.18
CA HIS A 191 18.50 20.63 1.59
C HIS A 191 19.40 19.38 1.45
N TYR A 192 18.80 18.21 1.32
CA TYR A 192 19.50 16.92 1.15
C TYR A 192 19.51 16.46 -0.31
N CYS A 193 18.88 17.22 -1.21
CA CYS A 193 18.78 16.90 -2.61
C CYS A 193 19.83 17.65 -3.43
N THR A 194 20.26 17.04 -4.55
CA THR A 194 20.94 17.73 -5.64
C THR A 194 19.97 18.67 -6.36
N GLU A 195 20.48 19.46 -7.33
CA GLU A 195 19.62 20.32 -8.16
C GLU A 195 18.50 19.55 -8.86
N GLU A 196 18.78 18.31 -9.26
CA GLU A 196 17.78 17.45 -9.91
C GLU A 196 16.67 17.07 -8.93
N GLY A 197 17.00 16.59 -7.73
CA GLY A 197 16.03 16.27 -6.71
C GLY A 197 15.22 17.48 -6.26
N GLN A 198 15.86 18.66 -6.15
CA GLN A 198 15.16 19.92 -5.85
C GLN A 198 14.13 20.27 -6.92
N ARG A 199 14.43 20.05 -8.21
CA ARG A 199 13.46 20.25 -9.31
C ARG A 199 12.26 19.34 -9.17
N TYR A 200 12.43 18.07 -8.81
CA TYR A 200 11.31 17.15 -8.53
C TYR A 200 10.44 17.65 -7.36
N LEU A 201 11.06 18.18 -6.31
CA LEU A 201 10.31 18.70 -5.16
C LEU A 201 9.61 20.03 -5.46
N GLN A 202 10.20 20.87 -6.29
CA GLN A 202 9.54 22.08 -6.79
C GLN A 202 8.33 21.72 -7.66
N GLU A 203 8.44 20.74 -8.55
CA GLU A 203 7.31 20.21 -9.32
C GLU A 203 6.23 19.64 -8.40
N LEU A 204 6.63 18.92 -7.34
CA LEU A 204 5.72 18.37 -6.34
C LEU A 204 4.93 19.47 -5.63
N LEU A 205 5.56 20.58 -5.27
CA LEU A 205 4.96 21.70 -4.54
C LEU A 205 4.24 22.69 -5.46
N ALA A 206 4.64 22.81 -6.74
CA ALA A 206 3.98 23.66 -7.72
C ALA A 206 2.57 23.15 -8.00
N GLY A 207 1.58 23.86 -7.47
CA GLY A 207 0.21 23.39 -7.41
C GLY A 207 -0.55 23.30 -8.73
N ARG A 208 -0.89 22.13 -9.18
CA ARG A 208 -2.25 21.72 -9.54
C ARG A 208 -2.53 20.47 -8.72
N PRO A 209 -3.55 20.47 -7.84
CA PRO A 209 -3.97 19.20 -7.28
C PRO A 209 -4.34 18.29 -8.45
N PRO A 210 -3.90 17.02 -8.46
CA PRO A 210 -4.38 16.08 -9.46
C PRO A 210 -5.91 16.14 -9.45
N LYS A 211 -6.52 16.04 -10.65
CA LYS A 211 -7.97 15.89 -10.76
C LYS A 211 -8.39 14.87 -9.72
N LYS A 212 -9.36 15.24 -8.85
CA LYS A 212 -9.93 14.32 -7.88
C LYS A 212 -10.20 13.00 -8.61
N GLN A 213 -9.54 11.92 -8.21
CA GLN A 213 -10.13 10.60 -8.41
C GLN A 213 -11.51 10.72 -7.80
N GLU A 214 -12.55 10.50 -8.61
CA GLU A 214 -13.92 10.53 -8.16
C GLU A 214 -14.01 9.73 -6.87
N SER A 215 -14.44 10.40 -5.82
CA SER A 215 -14.63 9.82 -4.51
C SER A 215 -15.45 8.55 -4.65
N ARG A 216 -15.01 7.47 -4.01
CA ARG A 216 -15.75 6.21 -3.87
C ARG A 216 -17.23 6.51 -3.77
N PRO A 217 -18.10 5.91 -4.58
CA PRO A 217 -19.52 5.95 -4.31
C PRO A 217 -19.72 5.27 -2.97
N ASP A 218 -20.33 6.00 -2.03
CA ASP A 218 -20.72 5.49 -0.72
C ASP A 218 -21.61 4.25 -0.93
N PRO A 219 -21.23 3.05 -0.46
CA PRO A 219 -22.01 1.84 -0.66
C PRO A 219 -23.39 1.89 0.01
N GLN A 220 -23.69 2.92 0.80
CA GLN A 220 -24.92 3.04 1.56
C GLN A 220 -26.01 3.92 0.92
N LYS A 221 -25.74 4.61 -0.19
CA LYS A 221 -26.83 5.22 -0.95
C LYS A 221 -27.53 4.17 -1.80
N LYS A 222 -28.42 3.41 -1.19
CA LYS A 222 -29.46 2.63 -1.87
C LYS A 222 -30.21 3.60 -2.79
N LYS A 223 -30.28 3.26 -4.07
CA LYS A 223 -31.16 3.88 -5.03
C LYS A 223 -32.60 3.73 -4.51
N GLU A 224 -33.21 4.82 -4.07
CA GLU A 224 -34.66 4.88 -3.97
C GLU A 224 -35.24 4.77 -5.38
N ASN A 225 -36.01 3.74 -5.61
CA ASN A 225 -36.74 3.53 -6.84
C ASN A 225 -37.82 4.61 -6.99
N PRO A 226 -37.94 5.26 -8.16
CA PRO A 226 -38.98 6.28 -8.39
C PRO A 226 -40.40 5.75 -8.51
N ALA A 227 -40.66 4.45 -8.28
CA ALA A 227 -41.94 3.81 -8.60
C ALA A 227 -42.96 3.73 -7.45
N ASP A 228 -42.63 4.17 -6.22
CA ASP A 228 -43.54 4.06 -5.07
C ASP A 228 -44.11 5.43 -4.60
N ARG A 229 -44.42 6.33 -5.52
CA ARG A 229 -45.34 7.45 -5.24
C ARG A 229 -46.75 7.04 -5.63
N GLN A 230 -47.42 6.27 -4.80
CA GLN A 230 -48.89 6.22 -4.78
C GLN A 230 -49.38 6.87 -3.51
N GLU A 231 -50.22 7.86 -3.74
CA GLU A 231 -50.98 8.64 -2.76
C GLU A 231 -51.82 7.76 -1.84
N ASN A 232 -51.82 8.10 -0.57
CA ASN A 232 -52.94 7.68 0.29
C ASN A 232 -53.26 8.79 1.32
N PRO A 233 -54.52 9.28 1.33
CA PRO A 233 -54.89 10.40 2.18
C PRO A 233 -55.32 9.95 3.58
N SER A 234 -54.97 10.80 4.54
CA SER A 234 -55.62 11.03 5.81
C SER A 234 -56.08 9.83 6.68
N LYS A 235 -55.44 9.74 7.85
CA LYS A 235 -56.15 9.63 9.14
C LYS A 235 -55.16 9.75 10.28
N ASN A 236 -55.23 10.85 11.02
CA ASN A 236 -54.67 10.99 12.35
C ASN A 236 -55.47 10.17 13.36
N PRO A 237 -54.85 9.51 14.30
CA PRO A 237 -55.41 9.29 15.61
C PRO A 237 -54.54 9.85 16.77
N PRO A 238 -55.08 10.02 17.97
CA PRO A 238 -54.67 11.03 18.93
C PRO A 238 -53.51 10.58 19.85
N ALA A 239 -52.92 11.60 20.47
CA ALA A 239 -51.85 11.51 21.46
C ALA A 239 -52.16 10.59 22.65
N ARG A 240 -51.15 9.79 23.08
CA ARG A 240 -51.11 9.13 24.39
C ARG A 240 -49.98 9.71 25.26
N PRO A 241 -50.20 9.76 26.58
CA PRO A 241 -49.43 10.59 27.49
C PRO A 241 -48.11 9.95 27.96
N ASN A 242 -47.19 10.82 28.34
CA ASN A 242 -45.85 10.59 28.91
C ASN A 242 -45.89 9.62 30.11
N LYS A 243 -44.95 8.67 30.12
CA LYS A 243 -44.52 7.97 31.33
C LYS A 243 -43.08 8.34 31.66
N PRO A 244 -42.73 8.51 32.92
CA PRO A 244 -41.46 9.07 33.36
C PRO A 244 -40.30 8.06 33.37
N ASN A 245 -39.12 8.59 33.14
CA ASN A 245 -37.82 7.95 33.08
C ASN A 245 -37.37 7.51 34.49
N PRO A 246 -36.87 6.31 34.72
CA PRO A 246 -36.26 5.96 36.01
C PRO A 246 -34.78 6.37 36.04
N ARG A 247 -34.38 6.94 37.18
CA ARG A 247 -33.03 7.39 37.54
C ARG A 247 -32.08 6.18 37.71
N PRO A 248 -30.75 6.40 37.52
CA PRO A 248 -29.74 5.37 37.69
C PRO A 248 -29.43 5.10 39.16
N ALA A 249 -29.28 3.83 39.52
CA ALA A 249 -28.89 3.37 40.83
C ALA A 249 -27.38 3.38 41.06
N ALA A 250 -27.02 3.61 42.31
CA ALA A 250 -25.72 3.94 42.85
C ALA A 250 -24.67 2.83 42.78
N GLN A 251 -23.43 3.30 42.71
CA GLN A 251 -22.19 2.57 42.88
C GLN A 251 -22.06 1.93 44.26
N LYS A 252 -21.64 0.67 44.33
CA LYS A 252 -21.04 0.05 45.51
C LYS A 252 -19.56 -0.21 45.30
N LYS A 253 -18.75 0.42 46.15
CA LYS A 253 -17.32 0.19 46.38
C LYS A 253 -17.15 -1.13 47.14
N SER A 254 -16.13 -1.93 46.82
CA SER A 254 -15.41 -2.82 47.72
C SER A 254 -14.01 -3.05 47.11
N ALA A 255 -13.02 -2.49 47.70
CA ALA A 255 -12.12 -2.96 48.76
C ALA A 255 -11.03 -3.96 48.27
N ALA A 256 -9.83 -3.49 48.45
CA ALA A 256 -8.51 -4.04 48.15
C ALA A 256 -8.25 -5.44 48.73
N LYS A 257 -7.37 -6.20 48.06
CA LYS A 257 -6.38 -7.07 48.73
C LYS A 257 -5.14 -7.29 47.88
N GLU A 258 -4.05 -6.98 48.46
CA GLU A 258 -2.64 -7.34 48.51
C GLU A 258 -2.02 -8.34 47.51
N LYS A 259 -0.77 -7.95 47.17
CA LYS A 259 0.31 -8.72 46.51
C LYS A 259 0.74 -9.94 47.33
N PRO A 260 1.47 -10.89 46.72
CA PRO A 260 2.91 -10.94 47.02
C PRO A 260 3.87 -11.11 45.82
N ASP A 261 5.09 -10.73 46.12
CA ASP A 261 6.35 -10.75 45.43
C ASP A 261 6.87 -12.15 45.00
N HIS A 262 7.96 -12.06 44.23
CA HIS A 262 9.04 -13.02 43.90
C HIS A 262 8.98 -13.71 42.52
N HIS A 263 9.88 -13.34 41.59
CA HIS A 263 11.13 -14.02 41.40
C HIS A 263 12.06 -13.30 40.42
N ARG A 264 13.25 -12.96 40.87
CA ARG A 264 14.42 -12.60 40.08
C ARG A 264 14.93 -13.84 39.32
N GLY A 265 15.08 -13.73 38.01
CA GLY A 265 15.82 -14.66 37.16
C GLY A 265 17.02 -13.95 36.54
N SER A 266 18.20 -14.27 37.06
CA SER A 266 19.51 -13.83 36.60
C SER A 266 19.82 -14.41 35.22
N MET A 267 20.10 -13.56 34.20
CA MET A 267 20.69 -14.00 32.94
C MET A 267 22.20 -13.86 32.97
N HIS A 268 22.88 -15.00 32.92
CA HIS A 268 24.32 -15.12 32.71
C HIS A 268 24.72 -14.66 31.30
N VAL A 269 25.61 -13.69 31.26
CA VAL A 269 26.32 -13.26 30.04
C VAL A 269 27.53 -14.14 29.86
N HIS A 270 27.57 -14.96 28.83
CA HIS A 270 28.79 -15.64 28.40
C HIS A 270 29.65 -14.70 27.54
N LYS A 271 30.80 -14.32 28.10
CA LYS A 271 31.93 -13.69 27.38
C LYS A 271 32.67 -14.77 26.59
N TYR A 272 32.67 -14.64 25.24
CA TYR A 272 33.64 -15.39 24.44
C TYR A 272 34.93 -14.60 24.33
N SER A 273 35.98 -15.18 24.87
CA SER A 273 37.37 -14.72 24.80
C SER A 273 37.99 -15.20 23.48
N SER A 274 38.50 -14.26 22.69
CA SER A 274 39.31 -14.55 21.50
C SER A 274 40.72 -14.99 21.93
N LYS A 275 41.16 -16.20 21.53
CA LYS A 275 42.61 -16.55 21.49
C LYS A 275 43.06 -16.57 20.04
N LYS A 276 44.11 -15.76 19.81
CA LYS A 276 44.94 -15.78 18.59
C LYS A 276 45.68 -17.11 18.45
N ARG A 277 45.71 -17.62 17.23
CA ARG A 277 46.91 -18.20 16.59
C ARG A 277 46.80 -17.96 15.09
#